data_2a09de6229583cc1ed4970a89dfca534
#
_entry.id   2a09de6229583cc1ed4970a89dfca534
#
_cell.length_a   1.000
_cell.length_b   1.000
_cell.length_c   1.000
_cell.angle_alpha   90.00
_cell.angle_beta   90.00
_cell.angle_gamma   90.00
#
_symmetry.space_group_name_H-M   'P 1'
#
loop_
_entity.id
_entity.type
_entity.pdbx_description
1 polymer ?
#
loop_
_entity_poly.entity_id
_entity_poly.type
_entity_poly.pdbx_seq_one_letter_code
_entity_poly.pdbx_strand_id
1 'polypeptide(L)'
;VRFKGKRVADIPVKPMAEGAPILKRPMVRQAREEGDSRLDLARIKDVAHPGKALKGLLGSLNLCSREWIYRQYDHMVRSNTIVRPGSDAAVIRIKGSSHALALTTDCNSRYCYLDPRAGARIAVAEASRNLACSGAVAQALTDCLNFGNPERPEVMWQFSECVDGISEACRSLEIPVIGGNVSFYNETEGRGIFPTPTIGMVGIIEDARSAMHSYFAREGDLVVLLGTLDEELGGSEYLSQAHRLEAGAVPHLDLAREEAVQYACIDAITEGLVSSAHDCSEGGIAVALAECCFNPQAALGAEVTLAAGKRLDALLFGESQSRILLSLSKANLPKLEKICQERDAPFSVLGAVGGNRLKINVGQDAEINATVAELRKPWSEAFPTWMV
;
A
#
# COMPACT_ATOMS: atom_id res chain seq x y z
N VAL A 1 -11.50 -17.84 -41.87
CA VAL A 1 -10.63 -16.70 -42.19
C VAL A 1 -10.38 -16.66 -43.69
N ARG A 2 -10.44 -15.48 -44.30
CA ARG A 2 -10.12 -15.28 -45.71
C ARG A 2 -8.98 -14.25 -45.86
N PHE A 3 -8.11 -14.53 -46.81
CA PHE A 3 -7.03 -13.61 -47.19
C PHE A 3 -7.05 -13.47 -48.72
N LYS A 4 -7.12 -12.23 -49.24
CA LYS A 4 -7.25 -11.94 -50.68
C LYS A 4 -8.35 -12.76 -51.38
N GLY A 5 -9.51 -12.89 -50.72
CA GLY A 5 -10.67 -13.63 -51.21
C GLY A 5 -10.61 -15.15 -51.08
N LYS A 6 -9.45 -15.75 -50.80
CA LYS A 6 -9.27 -17.20 -50.57
C LYS A 6 -9.51 -17.56 -49.14
N ARG A 7 -10.21 -18.67 -48.85
CA ARG A 7 -10.32 -19.24 -47.50
C ARG A 7 -8.97 -19.82 -47.11
N VAL A 8 -8.36 -19.30 -46.06
CA VAL A 8 -7.04 -19.73 -45.52
C VAL A 8 -7.18 -20.49 -44.22
N ALA A 9 -8.30 -20.38 -43.51
CA ALA A 9 -8.64 -21.20 -42.37
C ALA A 9 -10.16 -21.34 -42.25
N ASP A 10 -10.61 -22.51 -41.81
CA ASP A 10 -12.02 -22.82 -41.55
C ASP A 10 -12.06 -23.66 -40.24
N ILE A 11 -12.18 -22.95 -39.13
CA ILE A 11 -12.15 -23.56 -37.82
C ILE A 11 -13.55 -23.38 -37.20
N PRO A 12 -14.20 -24.46 -36.77
CA PRO A 12 -15.46 -24.36 -36.05
C PRO A 12 -15.30 -23.55 -34.77
N VAL A 13 -16.24 -22.62 -34.53
CA VAL A 13 -16.17 -21.74 -33.34
C VAL A 13 -16.34 -22.52 -32.03
N LYS A 14 -17.26 -23.50 -32.02
CA LYS A 14 -17.57 -24.28 -30.83
C LYS A 14 -16.37 -25.03 -30.24
N PRO A 15 -15.56 -25.78 -31.00
CA PRO A 15 -14.32 -26.38 -30.50
C PRO A 15 -13.29 -25.35 -30.00
N MET A 16 -13.25 -24.14 -30.56
CA MET A 16 -12.36 -23.08 -30.11
C MET A 16 -12.79 -22.50 -28.74
N ALA A 17 -14.09 -22.38 -28.50
CA ALA A 17 -14.64 -21.83 -27.26
C ALA A 17 -14.80 -22.88 -26.15
N GLU A 18 -15.32 -24.08 -26.51
CA GLU A 18 -15.74 -25.09 -25.53
C GLU A 18 -14.86 -26.36 -25.56
N GLY A 19 -14.07 -26.55 -26.61
CA GLY A 19 -13.24 -27.74 -26.83
C GLY A 19 -11.79 -27.63 -26.34
N ALA A 20 -11.41 -26.48 -25.75
CA ALA A 20 -10.07 -26.34 -25.19
C ALA A 20 -9.90 -27.22 -23.96
N PRO A 21 -8.77 -27.91 -23.79
CA PRO A 21 -8.55 -28.77 -22.64
C PRO A 21 -8.48 -27.94 -21.34
N ILE A 22 -9.27 -28.34 -20.35
CA ILE A 22 -9.14 -27.79 -18.99
C ILE A 22 -8.02 -28.53 -18.29
N LEU A 23 -6.90 -27.87 -18.11
CA LEU A 23 -5.74 -28.44 -17.44
C LEU A 23 -5.96 -28.43 -15.92
N LYS A 24 -6.04 -29.62 -15.33
CA LYS A 24 -6.03 -29.77 -13.86
C LYS A 24 -4.59 -30.03 -13.41
N ARG A 25 -3.91 -28.97 -12.99
CA ARG A 25 -2.55 -29.09 -12.48
C ARG A 25 -2.57 -29.50 -11.01
N PRO A 26 -1.64 -30.35 -10.56
CA PRO A 26 -1.52 -30.68 -9.14
C PRO A 26 -1.15 -29.41 -8.35
N MET A 27 -1.66 -29.34 -7.13
CA MET A 27 -1.41 -28.27 -6.17
C MET A 27 -0.93 -28.88 -4.86
N VAL A 28 0.22 -28.44 -4.38
CA VAL A 28 0.79 -28.91 -3.11
C VAL A 28 1.22 -27.67 -2.31
N ARG A 29 0.72 -27.56 -1.09
CA ARG A 29 1.17 -26.52 -0.19
C ARG A 29 2.68 -26.66 0.00
N GLN A 30 3.41 -25.58 -0.26
CA GLN A 30 4.84 -25.56 -0.03
C GLN A 30 5.10 -25.84 1.45
N ALA A 31 5.77 -26.95 1.73
CA ALA A 31 6.29 -27.21 3.07
C ALA A 31 7.43 -26.22 3.30
N ARG A 32 7.20 -25.20 4.13
CA ARG A 32 8.28 -24.36 4.62
C ARG A 32 8.97 -25.09 5.76
N GLU A 33 10.28 -25.00 5.82
CA GLU A 33 11.01 -25.41 7.01
C GLU A 33 10.42 -24.68 8.22
N GLU A 34 10.24 -25.35 9.34
CA GLU A 34 9.62 -24.74 10.55
C GLU A 34 10.32 -23.45 10.99
N GLY A 35 11.55 -23.20 10.53
CA GLY A 35 12.34 -22.00 10.77
C GLY A 35 11.90 -20.78 9.98
N ASP A 36 11.39 -20.95 8.74
CA ASP A 36 11.01 -19.83 7.87
C ASP A 36 9.66 -19.21 8.24
N SER A 37 8.78 -19.96 8.90
CA SER A 37 7.46 -19.50 9.32
C SER A 37 7.43 -18.89 10.72
N ARG A 38 8.45 -19.15 11.54
CA ARG A 38 8.54 -18.65 12.93
C ARG A 38 9.66 -17.63 13.07
N LEU A 39 9.28 -16.37 13.01
CA LEU A 39 10.18 -15.29 13.42
C LEU A 39 10.39 -15.34 14.94
N ASP A 40 11.57 -15.75 15.35
CA ASP A 40 11.96 -15.68 16.77
C ASP A 40 12.54 -14.28 17.04
N LEU A 41 11.68 -13.34 17.39
CA LEU A 41 12.07 -11.96 17.70
C LEU A 41 13.08 -11.87 18.85
N ALA A 42 13.16 -12.88 19.72
CA ALA A 42 14.15 -12.92 20.80
C ALA A 42 15.60 -13.03 20.27
N ARG A 43 15.78 -13.57 19.07
CA ARG A 43 17.09 -13.67 18.40
C ARG A 43 17.45 -12.44 17.57
N ILE A 44 16.51 -11.53 17.35
CA ILE A 44 16.72 -10.31 16.59
C ILE A 44 16.93 -9.17 17.58
N LYS A 45 18.05 -8.47 17.47
CA LYS A 45 18.30 -7.28 18.29
C LYS A 45 17.33 -6.19 17.87
N ASP A 46 16.72 -5.56 18.88
CA ASP A 46 15.90 -4.37 18.65
C ASP A 46 16.72 -3.23 18.04
N VAL A 47 16.06 -2.28 17.41
CA VAL A 47 16.70 -1.17 16.72
C VAL A 47 17.46 -0.27 17.71
N ALA A 48 18.77 -0.16 17.53
CA ALA A 48 19.60 0.70 18.37
C ALA A 48 19.63 2.18 17.91
N HIS A 49 19.39 2.41 16.62
CA HIS A 49 19.46 3.73 15.99
C HIS A 49 18.27 3.94 15.04
N PRO A 50 17.07 4.23 15.56
CA PRO A 50 15.84 4.33 14.75
C PRO A 50 15.93 5.34 13.61
N GLY A 51 16.53 6.51 13.83
CA GLY A 51 16.72 7.51 12.80
C GLY A 51 17.63 7.06 11.64
N LYS A 52 18.62 6.20 11.90
CA LYS A 52 19.46 5.60 10.86
C LYS A 52 18.68 4.52 10.10
N ALA A 53 17.91 3.69 10.79
CA ALA A 53 17.05 2.68 10.19
C ALA A 53 16.02 3.33 9.27
N LEU A 54 15.33 4.37 9.72
CA LEU A 54 14.39 5.14 8.90
C LEU A 54 15.01 5.67 7.61
N LYS A 55 16.20 6.29 7.69
CA LYS A 55 16.92 6.78 6.49
C LYS A 55 17.29 5.64 5.53
N GLY A 56 17.65 4.47 6.07
CA GLY A 56 17.93 3.27 5.28
C GLY A 56 16.70 2.75 4.55
N LEU A 57 15.56 2.69 5.23
CA LEU A 57 14.27 2.28 4.67
C LEU A 57 13.81 3.24 3.57
N LEU A 58 13.82 4.55 3.84
CA LEU A 58 13.45 5.58 2.85
C LEU A 58 14.31 5.52 1.58
N GLY A 59 15.57 5.07 1.70
CA GLY A 59 16.48 4.86 0.57
C GLY A 59 16.40 3.47 -0.06
N SER A 60 15.53 2.57 0.42
CA SER A 60 15.35 1.25 -0.21
C SER A 60 14.59 1.38 -1.53
N LEU A 61 14.86 0.46 -2.47
CA LEU A 61 14.20 0.47 -3.78
C LEU A 61 12.69 0.22 -3.69
N ASN A 62 12.20 -0.37 -2.61
CA ASN A 62 10.77 -0.58 -2.41
C ASN A 62 10.05 0.68 -1.93
N LEU A 63 10.70 1.55 -1.14
CA LEU A 63 10.07 2.71 -0.52
C LEU A 63 10.46 4.05 -1.13
N CYS A 64 11.61 4.13 -1.82
CA CYS A 64 12.07 5.39 -2.39
C CYS A 64 11.12 5.92 -3.47
N SER A 65 11.22 7.23 -3.74
CA SER A 65 10.42 7.91 -4.76
C SER A 65 10.51 7.26 -6.14
N ARG A 66 9.36 7.08 -6.78
CA ARG A 66 9.25 6.62 -8.18
C ARG A 66 9.23 7.78 -9.19
N GLU A 67 9.51 9.01 -8.75
CA GLU A 67 9.43 10.18 -9.63
C GLU A 67 10.27 10.03 -10.88
N TRP A 68 11.46 9.44 -10.78
CA TRP A 68 12.32 9.17 -11.92
C TRP A 68 11.62 8.33 -13.01
N ILE A 69 10.73 7.40 -12.61
CA ILE A 69 9.96 6.56 -13.55
C ILE A 69 8.83 7.38 -14.17
N TYR A 70 7.89 7.89 -13.35
CA TYR A 70 6.64 8.44 -13.88
C TYR A 70 6.83 9.79 -14.59
N ARG A 71 7.87 10.58 -14.26
CA ARG A 71 8.16 11.81 -14.99
C ARG A 71 8.63 11.62 -16.43
N GLN A 72 8.99 10.39 -16.83
CA GLN A 72 9.33 10.06 -18.21
C GLN A 72 8.09 9.91 -19.09
N TYR A 73 6.92 9.86 -18.51
CA TYR A 73 5.63 9.74 -19.18
C TYR A 73 4.82 11.04 -19.02
N ASP A 74 3.99 11.34 -20.01
CA ASP A 74 3.08 12.48 -19.91
C ASP A 74 1.86 12.13 -19.04
N HIS A 75 1.99 12.31 -17.73
CA HIS A 75 0.89 12.15 -16.78
C HIS A 75 0.02 13.41 -16.63
N MET A 76 0.31 14.48 -17.41
CA MET A 76 -0.46 15.74 -17.40
C MET A 76 -1.27 15.95 -18.67
N VAL A 77 -1.30 14.96 -19.57
CA VAL A 77 -2.00 15.05 -20.86
C VAL A 77 -3.45 15.52 -20.70
N ARG A 78 -3.90 16.45 -21.57
CA ARG A 78 -5.21 17.10 -21.50
C ARG A 78 -5.47 17.95 -20.23
N SER A 79 -4.48 18.14 -19.35
CA SER A 79 -4.57 18.90 -18.10
C SER A 79 -5.71 18.41 -17.20
N ASN A 80 -5.92 17.11 -17.13
CA ASN A 80 -6.95 16.51 -16.27
C ASN A 80 -6.40 16.10 -14.89
N THR A 81 -5.09 15.94 -14.75
CA THR A 81 -4.46 15.48 -13.51
C THR A 81 -4.61 16.53 -12.41
N ILE A 82 -5.20 16.13 -11.30
CA ILE A 82 -5.36 16.95 -10.07
C ILE A 82 -4.27 16.56 -9.07
N VAL A 83 -4.13 15.25 -8.80
CA VAL A 83 -3.07 14.69 -7.97
C VAL A 83 -2.16 13.85 -8.85
N ARG A 84 -0.87 14.19 -8.87
CA ARG A 84 0.13 13.46 -9.67
C ARG A 84 0.42 12.10 -9.06
N PRO A 85 0.96 11.14 -9.85
CA PRO A 85 1.59 9.95 -9.28
C PRO A 85 2.62 10.33 -8.20
N GLY A 86 2.74 9.49 -7.17
CA GLY A 86 3.62 9.73 -6.01
C GLY A 86 2.89 10.14 -4.73
N SER A 87 1.55 10.19 -4.76
CA SER A 87 0.66 10.13 -3.60
C SER A 87 0.00 8.75 -3.56
N ASP A 88 -0.90 8.48 -2.61
CA ASP A 88 -1.57 7.17 -2.47
C ASP A 88 -2.32 6.76 -3.74
N ALA A 89 -2.94 7.72 -4.43
CA ALA A 89 -3.47 7.51 -5.78
C ALA A 89 -3.21 8.73 -6.68
N ALA A 90 -3.12 8.48 -7.98
CA ALA A 90 -3.19 9.54 -8.98
C ALA A 90 -4.66 9.90 -9.23
N VAL A 91 -4.97 11.21 -9.29
CA VAL A 91 -6.36 11.69 -9.47
C VAL A 91 -6.49 12.50 -10.75
N ILE A 92 -7.47 12.15 -11.57
CA ILE A 92 -7.80 12.85 -12.81
C ILE A 92 -9.26 13.31 -12.79
N ARG A 93 -9.50 14.58 -13.13
CA ARG A 93 -10.87 15.11 -13.25
C ARG A 93 -11.59 14.57 -14.50
N ILE A 94 -12.89 14.41 -14.38
CA ILE A 94 -13.75 14.14 -15.53
C ILE A 94 -14.29 15.48 -16.03
N LYS A 95 -13.83 15.95 -17.21
CA LYS A 95 -14.27 17.23 -17.76
C LYS A 95 -15.77 17.24 -18.02
N GLY A 96 -16.42 18.33 -17.65
CA GLY A 96 -17.87 18.51 -17.78
C GLY A 96 -18.67 17.92 -16.61
N SER A 97 -18.02 17.42 -15.58
CA SER A 97 -18.65 16.96 -14.34
C SER A 97 -17.92 17.49 -13.10
N SER A 98 -18.50 17.29 -11.92
CA SER A 98 -17.84 17.52 -10.63
C SER A 98 -16.90 16.37 -10.22
N HIS A 99 -16.98 15.20 -10.86
CA HIS A 99 -16.32 13.98 -10.46
C HIS A 99 -14.84 13.92 -10.86
N ALA A 100 -14.09 13.11 -10.12
CA ALA A 100 -12.76 12.68 -10.50
C ALA A 100 -12.61 11.16 -10.35
N LEU A 101 -11.62 10.60 -11.07
CA LEU A 101 -11.18 9.22 -10.93
C LEU A 101 -9.86 9.20 -10.16
N ALA A 102 -9.77 8.35 -9.17
CA ALA A 102 -8.52 8.00 -8.50
C ALA A 102 -8.07 6.62 -8.96
N LEU A 103 -6.76 6.45 -9.21
CA LEU A 103 -6.17 5.22 -9.72
C LEU A 103 -4.93 4.88 -8.90
N THR A 104 -4.82 3.62 -8.49
CA THR A 104 -3.67 3.10 -7.76
C THR A 104 -3.31 1.69 -8.22
N THR A 105 -2.10 1.26 -7.87
CA THR A 105 -1.64 -0.11 -8.03
C THR A 105 -0.95 -0.56 -6.75
N ASP A 106 -1.16 -1.82 -6.39
CA ASP A 106 -0.61 -2.38 -5.17
C ASP A 106 -0.22 -3.85 -5.29
N CYS A 107 0.83 -4.27 -4.60
CA CYS A 107 1.21 -5.65 -4.33
C CYS A 107 2.44 -5.74 -3.43
N ASN A 108 2.35 -6.45 -2.31
CA ASN A 108 3.52 -6.86 -1.55
C ASN A 108 3.84 -8.34 -1.83
N SER A 109 4.84 -8.57 -2.70
CA SER A 109 5.22 -9.93 -3.12
C SER A 109 5.84 -10.76 -1.99
N ARG A 110 6.45 -10.16 -0.96
CA ARG A 110 6.94 -10.88 0.22
C ARG A 110 5.79 -11.44 1.05
N TYR A 111 4.73 -10.66 1.25
CA TYR A 111 3.52 -11.16 1.91
C TYR A 111 2.92 -12.32 1.15
N CYS A 112 2.79 -12.22 -0.18
CA CYS A 112 2.30 -13.30 -1.02
C CYS A 112 3.24 -14.52 -1.02
N TYR A 113 4.55 -14.33 -0.87
CA TYR A 113 5.51 -15.42 -0.69
C TYR A 113 5.35 -16.08 0.68
N LEU A 114 5.17 -15.31 1.75
CA LEU A 114 5.02 -15.79 3.12
C LEU A 114 3.66 -16.46 3.35
N ASP A 115 2.59 -15.86 2.91
CA ASP A 115 1.22 -16.40 2.92
C ASP A 115 0.47 -15.89 1.70
N PRO A 116 0.33 -16.70 0.63
CA PRO A 116 -0.25 -16.23 -0.63
C PRO A 116 -1.67 -15.68 -0.48
N ARG A 117 -2.48 -16.31 0.38
CA ARG A 117 -3.88 -15.90 0.61
C ARG A 117 -3.97 -14.60 1.39
N ALA A 118 -3.22 -14.50 2.49
CA ALA A 118 -3.18 -13.30 3.30
C ALA A 118 -2.56 -12.12 2.53
N GLY A 119 -1.43 -12.33 1.83
CA GLY A 119 -0.77 -11.28 1.04
C GLY A 119 -1.65 -10.75 -0.08
N ALA A 120 -2.39 -11.62 -0.77
CA ALA A 120 -3.31 -11.21 -1.83
C ALA A 120 -4.54 -10.44 -1.28
N ARG A 121 -5.05 -10.81 -0.09
CA ARG A 121 -6.09 -10.05 0.61
C ARG A 121 -5.62 -8.65 0.97
N ILE A 122 -4.39 -8.54 1.48
CA ILE A 122 -3.77 -7.25 1.84
C ILE A 122 -3.62 -6.37 0.60
N ALA A 123 -3.16 -6.90 -0.54
CA ALA A 123 -3.01 -6.13 -1.77
C ALA A 123 -4.34 -5.46 -2.23
N VAL A 124 -5.47 -6.17 -2.11
CA VAL A 124 -6.79 -5.58 -2.40
C VAL A 124 -7.18 -4.52 -1.37
N ALA A 125 -6.99 -4.81 -0.09
CA ALA A 125 -7.34 -3.90 1.01
C ALA A 125 -6.51 -2.60 0.95
N GLU A 126 -5.21 -2.72 0.69
CA GLU A 126 -4.29 -1.59 0.59
C GLU A 126 -4.58 -0.73 -0.64
N ALA A 127 -4.83 -1.34 -1.81
CA ALA A 127 -5.27 -0.59 -2.98
C ALA A 127 -6.56 0.20 -2.69
N SER A 128 -7.53 -0.38 -1.99
CA SER A 128 -8.76 0.32 -1.58
C SER A 128 -8.48 1.43 -0.57
N ARG A 129 -7.59 1.20 0.39
CA ARG A 129 -7.17 2.19 1.40
C ARG A 129 -6.45 3.38 0.77
N ASN A 130 -5.58 3.14 -0.23
CA ASN A 130 -4.94 4.19 -1.02
C ASN A 130 -5.96 5.08 -1.74
N LEU A 131 -7.03 4.49 -2.29
CA LEU A 131 -8.13 5.27 -2.88
C LEU A 131 -8.87 6.07 -1.82
N ALA A 132 -9.15 5.49 -0.64
CA ALA A 132 -9.80 6.17 0.46
C ALA A 132 -8.99 7.38 0.96
N CYS A 133 -7.67 7.27 1.05
CA CYS A 133 -6.77 8.38 1.37
C CYS A 133 -6.83 9.52 0.35
N SER A 134 -7.19 9.23 -0.89
CA SER A 134 -7.41 10.25 -1.93
C SER A 134 -8.82 10.83 -1.95
N GLY A 135 -9.74 10.35 -1.09
CA GLY A 135 -11.15 10.73 -1.00
C GLY A 135 -12.04 9.96 -1.98
N ALA A 136 -11.58 8.85 -2.53
CA ALA A 136 -12.33 8.06 -3.50
C ALA A 136 -12.95 6.81 -2.88
N VAL A 137 -14.16 6.49 -3.32
CA VAL A 137 -14.79 5.19 -3.08
C VAL A 137 -14.38 4.22 -4.19
N ALA A 138 -13.78 3.09 -3.81
CA ALA A 138 -13.38 2.04 -4.74
C ALA A 138 -14.57 1.53 -5.55
N GLN A 139 -14.41 1.37 -6.87
CA GLN A 139 -15.48 0.96 -7.78
C GLN A 139 -15.21 -0.38 -8.44
N ALA A 140 -13.97 -0.62 -8.83
CA ALA A 140 -13.60 -1.84 -9.52
C ALA A 140 -12.07 -2.05 -9.49
N LEU A 141 -11.66 -3.30 -9.65
CA LEU A 141 -10.25 -3.65 -9.82
C LEU A 141 -10.00 -4.48 -11.07
N THR A 142 -8.76 -4.42 -11.53
CA THR A 142 -8.13 -5.34 -12.46
C THR A 142 -6.91 -5.97 -11.79
N ASP A 143 -6.55 -7.18 -12.17
CA ASP A 143 -5.35 -7.84 -11.66
C ASP A 143 -4.31 -8.09 -12.76
N CYS A 144 -3.04 -8.17 -12.35
CA CYS A 144 -1.91 -8.59 -13.18
C CYS A 144 -1.17 -9.67 -12.40
N LEU A 145 -1.55 -10.93 -12.63
CA LEU A 145 -1.09 -12.09 -11.86
C LEU A 145 0.21 -12.63 -12.43
N ASN A 146 1.33 -12.44 -11.71
CA ASN A 146 2.65 -12.87 -12.15
C ASN A 146 3.19 -13.97 -11.22
N PHE A 147 3.48 -15.14 -11.80
CA PHE A 147 3.92 -16.33 -11.06
C PHE A 147 5.02 -17.07 -11.83
N GLY A 148 5.75 -17.92 -11.11
CA GLY A 148 6.73 -18.83 -11.69
C GLY A 148 6.12 -19.91 -12.59
N ASN A 149 6.79 -21.05 -12.72
CA ASN A 149 6.35 -22.15 -13.55
C ASN A 149 5.14 -22.90 -12.93
N PRO A 150 3.94 -22.88 -13.55
CA PRO A 150 2.73 -23.49 -13.01
C PRO A 150 2.75 -25.03 -13.09
N GLU A 151 3.77 -25.66 -13.70
CA GLU A 151 3.99 -27.10 -13.68
C GLU A 151 4.55 -27.57 -12.34
N ARG A 152 5.08 -26.64 -11.54
CA ARG A 152 5.46 -26.90 -10.15
C ARG A 152 4.22 -26.83 -9.26
N PRO A 153 3.88 -27.90 -8.54
CA PRO A 153 2.65 -27.96 -7.74
C PRO A 153 2.55 -26.87 -6.67
N GLU A 154 3.68 -26.44 -6.10
CA GLU A 154 3.75 -25.38 -5.12
C GLU A 154 3.44 -24.01 -5.72
N VAL A 155 3.89 -23.71 -6.95
CA VAL A 155 3.57 -22.47 -7.66
C VAL A 155 2.08 -22.42 -8.00
N MET A 156 1.52 -23.54 -8.46
CA MET A 156 0.09 -23.63 -8.75
C MET A 156 -0.77 -23.49 -7.49
N TRP A 157 -0.29 -24.00 -6.35
CA TRP A 157 -0.94 -23.77 -5.05
C TRP A 157 -0.88 -22.29 -4.66
N GLN A 158 0.28 -21.63 -4.76
CA GLN A 158 0.42 -20.18 -4.47
C GLN A 158 -0.53 -19.35 -5.32
N PHE A 159 -0.65 -19.67 -6.62
CA PHE A 159 -1.57 -19.00 -7.53
C PHE A 159 -3.03 -19.16 -7.07
N SER A 160 -3.45 -20.39 -6.75
CA SER A 160 -4.81 -20.66 -6.27
C SER A 160 -5.14 -19.90 -4.99
N GLU A 161 -4.24 -19.93 -4.00
CA GLU A 161 -4.42 -19.20 -2.74
C GLU A 161 -4.49 -17.68 -2.93
N CYS A 162 -3.68 -17.12 -3.84
CA CYS A 162 -3.76 -15.70 -4.17
C CYS A 162 -5.13 -15.35 -4.79
N VAL A 163 -5.62 -16.15 -5.73
CA VAL A 163 -6.95 -15.94 -6.35
C VAL A 163 -8.06 -16.02 -5.31
N ASP A 164 -7.98 -16.98 -4.38
CA ASP A 164 -8.94 -17.08 -3.27
C ASP A 164 -8.87 -15.86 -2.35
N GLY A 165 -7.66 -15.38 -2.01
CA GLY A 165 -7.45 -14.19 -1.19
C GLY A 165 -8.04 -12.94 -1.82
N ILE A 166 -7.76 -12.69 -3.11
CA ILE A 166 -8.39 -11.60 -3.89
C ILE A 166 -9.91 -11.70 -3.84
N SER A 167 -10.43 -12.90 -4.09
CA SER A 167 -11.88 -13.15 -4.13
C SER A 167 -12.56 -12.89 -2.76
N GLU A 168 -11.90 -13.22 -1.65
CA GLU A 168 -12.39 -12.94 -0.30
C GLU A 168 -12.45 -11.44 -0.02
N ALA A 169 -11.36 -10.72 -0.26
CA ALA A 169 -11.32 -9.28 -0.04
C ALA A 169 -12.31 -8.54 -0.94
N CYS A 170 -12.39 -8.92 -2.23
CA CYS A 170 -13.36 -8.35 -3.17
C CYS A 170 -14.81 -8.53 -2.74
N ARG A 171 -15.16 -9.72 -2.21
CA ARG A 171 -16.53 -9.95 -1.70
C ARG A 171 -16.82 -9.16 -0.44
N SER A 172 -15.86 -9.07 0.47
CA SER A 172 -16.02 -8.33 1.72
C SER A 172 -16.13 -6.82 1.50
N LEU A 173 -15.31 -6.27 0.60
CA LEU A 173 -15.27 -4.84 0.29
C LEU A 173 -16.22 -4.45 -0.86
N GLU A 174 -17.01 -5.41 -1.39
CA GLU A 174 -17.95 -5.23 -2.49
C GLU A 174 -17.34 -4.64 -3.79
N ILE A 175 -16.07 -4.97 -4.07
CA ILE A 175 -15.31 -4.47 -5.22
C ILE A 175 -15.28 -5.53 -6.32
N PRO A 176 -15.93 -5.33 -7.50
CA PRO A 176 -15.90 -6.29 -8.59
C PRO A 176 -14.55 -6.32 -9.33
N VAL A 177 -14.14 -7.51 -9.74
CA VAL A 177 -13.03 -7.70 -10.69
C VAL A 177 -13.57 -7.55 -12.10
N ILE A 178 -13.10 -6.56 -12.86
CA ILE A 178 -13.58 -6.24 -14.21
C ILE A 178 -12.65 -6.71 -15.33
N GLY A 179 -11.47 -7.19 -14.99
CA GLY A 179 -10.49 -7.68 -15.97
C GLY A 179 -9.21 -8.12 -15.30
N GLY A 180 -8.27 -8.54 -16.11
CA GLY A 180 -6.95 -8.93 -15.61
C GLY A 180 -6.17 -9.75 -16.62
N ASN A 181 -4.95 -10.14 -16.23
CA ASN A 181 -4.13 -11.08 -16.98
C ASN A 181 -3.35 -12.00 -16.05
N VAL A 182 -2.93 -13.13 -16.60
CA VAL A 182 -2.02 -14.07 -15.93
C VAL A 182 -0.75 -14.21 -16.76
N SER A 183 0.38 -14.07 -16.09
CA SER A 183 1.72 -14.35 -16.64
C SER A 183 2.37 -15.44 -15.82
N PHE A 184 2.66 -16.57 -16.45
CA PHE A 184 3.37 -17.69 -15.86
C PHE A 184 4.79 -17.82 -16.43
N TYR A 185 5.57 -18.75 -15.87
CA TYR A 185 6.96 -19.01 -16.26
C TYR A 185 7.89 -17.82 -16.06
N ASN A 186 7.57 -16.94 -15.09
CA ASN A 186 8.48 -15.84 -14.74
C ASN A 186 9.61 -16.39 -13.85
N GLU A 187 10.68 -16.80 -14.49
CA GLU A 187 11.81 -17.45 -13.85
C GLU A 187 13.13 -16.91 -14.42
N THR A 188 14.14 -16.87 -13.57
CA THR A 188 15.52 -16.57 -13.94
C THR A 188 16.43 -17.65 -13.36
N GLU A 189 17.22 -18.31 -14.19
CA GLU A 189 18.15 -19.38 -13.79
C GLU A 189 17.48 -20.49 -12.96
N GLY A 190 16.24 -20.86 -13.32
CA GLY A 190 15.46 -21.90 -12.66
C GLY A 190 14.82 -21.47 -11.32
N ARG A 191 14.94 -20.21 -10.95
CA ARG A 191 14.25 -19.63 -9.77
C ARG A 191 13.06 -18.81 -10.22
N GLY A 192 11.89 -19.18 -9.71
CA GLY A 192 10.67 -18.40 -9.90
C GLY A 192 10.72 -17.07 -9.14
N ILE A 193 10.02 -16.07 -9.65
CA ILE A 193 9.76 -14.84 -8.91
C ILE A 193 8.89 -15.14 -7.67
N PHE A 194 8.86 -14.23 -6.71
CA PHE A 194 7.84 -14.27 -5.67
C PHE A 194 6.45 -14.11 -6.32
N PRO A 195 5.41 -14.73 -5.73
CA PRO A 195 4.03 -14.51 -6.17
C PRO A 195 3.71 -13.03 -6.20
N THR A 196 3.32 -12.49 -7.34
CA THR A 196 3.12 -11.05 -7.52
C THR A 196 1.77 -10.78 -8.18
N PRO A 197 0.66 -10.97 -7.44
CA PRO A 197 -0.69 -10.64 -7.90
C PRO A 197 -0.93 -9.12 -7.78
N THR A 198 -0.43 -8.34 -8.72
CA THR A 198 -0.58 -6.88 -8.70
C THR A 198 -2.02 -6.48 -8.94
N ILE A 199 -2.57 -5.68 -8.05
CA ILE A 199 -3.92 -5.11 -8.12
C ILE A 199 -3.82 -3.71 -8.75
N GLY A 200 -4.63 -3.44 -9.76
CA GLY A 200 -4.90 -2.10 -10.24
C GLY A 200 -6.33 -1.72 -9.87
N MET A 201 -6.56 -0.60 -9.19
CA MET A 201 -7.87 -0.24 -8.70
C MET A 201 -8.26 1.18 -9.11
N VAL A 202 -9.55 1.37 -9.40
CA VAL A 202 -10.14 2.66 -9.73
C VAL A 202 -11.23 2.99 -8.73
N GLY A 203 -11.24 4.27 -8.30
CA GLY A 203 -12.29 4.83 -7.44
C GLY A 203 -12.85 6.13 -8.00
N ILE A 204 -14.01 6.53 -7.48
CA ILE A 204 -14.69 7.77 -7.83
C ILE A 204 -14.63 8.73 -6.64
N ILE A 205 -14.28 9.98 -6.93
CA ILE A 205 -14.42 11.14 -6.04
C ILE A 205 -15.60 11.95 -6.56
N GLU A 206 -16.64 12.12 -5.72
CA GLU A 206 -17.87 12.83 -6.10
C GLU A 206 -17.65 14.31 -6.38
N ASP A 207 -16.77 14.95 -5.62
CA ASP A 207 -16.34 16.33 -5.87
C ASP A 207 -14.83 16.38 -6.04
N ALA A 208 -14.38 16.64 -7.25
CA ALA A 208 -12.96 16.74 -7.60
C ALA A 208 -12.17 17.76 -6.74
N ARG A 209 -12.86 18.69 -6.07
CA ARG A 209 -12.26 19.66 -5.15
C ARG A 209 -11.84 19.04 -3.81
N SER A 210 -12.41 17.91 -3.45
CA SER A 210 -12.05 17.16 -2.23
C SER A 210 -10.90 16.19 -2.42
N ALA A 211 -10.33 16.10 -3.64
CA ALA A 211 -9.16 15.25 -3.89
C ALA A 211 -8.02 15.56 -2.93
N MET A 212 -7.52 14.52 -2.24
CA MET A 212 -6.60 14.65 -1.12
C MET A 212 -5.18 14.26 -1.50
N HIS A 213 -4.19 14.84 -0.80
CA HIS A 213 -2.77 14.53 -0.90
C HIS A 213 -2.27 13.83 0.36
N SER A 214 -1.22 13.03 0.22
CA SER A 214 -0.57 12.31 1.32
C SER A 214 0.25 13.20 2.26
N TYR A 215 0.70 14.37 1.82
CA TYR A 215 1.64 15.20 2.59
C TYR A 215 0.94 16.25 3.46
N PHE A 216 1.53 16.58 4.60
CA PHE A 216 1.07 17.66 5.48
C PHE A 216 1.00 18.99 4.74
N ALA A 217 -0.14 19.68 4.88
CA ALA A 217 -0.43 20.89 4.13
C ALA A 217 -0.42 22.15 4.98
N ARG A 218 -0.66 22.06 6.30
CA ARG A 218 -0.85 23.22 7.18
C ARG A 218 -0.11 23.04 8.49
N GLU A 219 0.66 24.04 8.87
CA GLU A 219 1.28 24.10 10.20
C GLU A 219 0.22 24.29 11.27
N GLY A 220 0.38 23.63 12.41
CA GLY A 220 -0.55 23.63 13.54
C GLY A 220 -1.68 22.62 13.44
N ASP A 221 -1.83 21.91 12.33
CA ASP A 221 -2.78 20.80 12.25
C ASP A 221 -2.38 19.68 13.22
N LEU A 222 -3.37 18.99 13.79
CA LEU A 222 -3.15 17.76 14.54
C LEU A 222 -2.79 16.62 13.57
N VAL A 223 -1.90 15.74 14.03
CA VAL A 223 -1.63 14.46 13.38
C VAL A 223 -2.43 13.39 14.09
N VAL A 224 -3.31 12.73 13.35
CA VAL A 224 -4.20 11.68 13.86
C VAL A 224 -3.95 10.38 13.11
N LEU A 225 -3.90 9.28 13.85
CA LEU A 225 -3.92 7.93 13.30
C LEU A 225 -5.35 7.39 13.38
N LEU A 226 -5.92 6.99 12.26
CA LEU A 226 -7.03 6.04 12.22
C LEU A 226 -6.46 4.63 12.27
N GLY A 227 -7.10 3.73 13.01
CA GLY A 227 -6.60 2.38 13.27
C GLY A 227 -5.82 2.27 14.57
N THR A 228 -5.08 1.15 14.72
CA THR A 228 -4.33 0.81 15.94
C THR A 228 -2.84 0.64 15.66
N LEU A 229 -2.01 0.86 16.69
CA LEU A 229 -0.58 0.57 16.65
C LEU A 229 -0.37 -0.86 17.16
N ASP A 230 -0.30 -1.82 16.25
CA ASP A 230 0.06 -3.19 16.56
C ASP A 230 1.53 -3.44 16.16
N GLU A 231 2.19 -4.39 16.83
CA GLU A 231 3.63 -4.60 16.70
C GLU A 231 3.92 -5.82 15.80
N GLU A 232 3.57 -5.73 14.51
CA GLU A 232 3.71 -6.82 13.55
C GLU A 232 4.88 -6.57 12.59
N LEU A 233 5.98 -7.31 12.78
CA LEU A 233 7.19 -7.20 11.96
C LEU A 233 7.31 -8.26 10.86
N GLY A 234 6.49 -9.31 10.89
CA GLY A 234 6.63 -10.42 9.94
C GLY A 234 6.50 -9.96 8.49
N GLY A 235 7.44 -10.36 7.64
CA GLY A 235 7.49 -9.97 6.23
C GLY A 235 7.79 -8.51 5.94
N SER A 236 8.08 -7.70 6.95
CA SER A 236 8.28 -6.25 6.81
C SER A 236 9.51 -5.88 5.98
N GLU A 237 9.46 -4.70 5.38
CA GLU A 237 10.60 -4.09 4.71
C GLU A 237 11.78 -3.90 5.68
N TYR A 238 11.47 -3.60 6.95
CA TYR A 238 12.51 -3.48 7.99
C TYR A 238 13.28 -4.79 8.19
N LEU A 239 12.60 -5.93 8.30
CA LEU A 239 13.28 -7.22 8.42
C LEU A 239 14.13 -7.54 7.19
N SER A 240 13.58 -7.28 6.01
CA SER A 240 14.31 -7.50 4.75
C SER A 240 15.55 -6.61 4.65
N GLN A 241 15.45 -5.32 4.89
CA GLN A 241 16.54 -4.37 4.71
C GLN A 241 17.59 -4.44 5.83
N ALA A 242 17.15 -4.48 7.09
CA ALA A 242 18.05 -4.41 8.25
C ALA A 242 18.64 -5.78 8.62
N HIS A 243 17.90 -6.87 8.40
CA HIS A 243 18.27 -8.21 8.85
C HIS A 243 18.42 -9.24 7.74
N ARG A 244 18.07 -8.90 6.48
CA ARG A 244 18.08 -9.82 5.32
C ARG A 244 17.19 -11.05 5.55
N LEU A 245 16.05 -10.84 6.19
CA LEU A 245 15.10 -11.88 6.55
C LEU A 245 13.77 -11.70 5.82
N GLU A 246 13.33 -12.74 5.16
CA GLU A 246 12.01 -12.89 4.56
C GLU A 246 11.23 -13.93 5.38
N ALA A 247 10.82 -13.55 6.60
CA ALA A 247 10.28 -14.47 7.58
C ALA A 247 9.18 -13.84 8.46
N GLY A 248 8.47 -14.70 9.18
CA GLY A 248 7.43 -14.31 10.11
C GLY A 248 6.02 -14.43 9.54
N ALA A 249 5.04 -14.23 10.40
CA ALA A 249 3.64 -14.16 9.99
C ALA A 249 3.39 -12.85 9.24
N VAL A 250 2.67 -12.93 8.14
CA VAL A 250 2.13 -11.76 7.43
C VAL A 250 1.22 -10.98 8.39
N PRO A 251 1.21 -9.64 8.37
CA PRO A 251 0.35 -8.85 9.23
C PRO A 251 -1.12 -9.27 9.13
N HIS A 252 -1.80 -9.25 10.26
CA HIS A 252 -3.21 -9.62 10.32
C HIS A 252 -4.09 -8.54 9.66
N LEU A 253 -4.98 -8.97 8.78
CA LEU A 253 -5.99 -8.12 8.16
C LEU A 253 -7.39 -8.51 8.65
N ASP A 254 -8.04 -7.59 9.35
CA ASP A 254 -9.46 -7.62 9.68
C ASP A 254 -10.21 -6.74 8.66
N LEU A 255 -10.95 -7.36 7.75
CA LEU A 255 -11.64 -6.66 6.66
C LEU A 255 -12.76 -5.74 7.15
N ALA A 256 -13.39 -6.04 8.29
CA ALA A 256 -14.43 -5.16 8.87
C ALA A 256 -13.79 -3.89 9.44
N ARG A 257 -12.66 -4.02 10.15
CA ARG A 257 -11.88 -2.86 10.62
C ARG A 257 -11.32 -2.05 9.46
N GLU A 258 -10.85 -2.72 8.42
CA GLU A 258 -10.34 -2.09 7.21
C GLU A 258 -11.40 -1.20 6.57
N GLU A 259 -12.60 -1.73 6.37
CA GLU A 259 -13.75 -1.00 5.84
C GLU A 259 -14.12 0.21 6.73
N ALA A 260 -14.19 0.01 8.05
CA ALA A 260 -14.50 1.06 9.01
C ALA A 260 -13.51 2.24 8.93
N VAL A 261 -12.20 1.94 8.87
CA VAL A 261 -11.12 2.94 8.77
C VAL A 261 -11.18 3.67 7.43
N GLN A 262 -11.40 2.96 6.33
CA GLN A 262 -11.51 3.55 4.99
C GLN A 262 -12.70 4.51 4.90
N TYR A 263 -13.89 4.09 5.34
CA TYR A 263 -15.07 4.97 5.31
C TYR A 263 -14.97 6.15 6.27
N ALA A 264 -14.35 5.98 7.45
CA ALA A 264 -14.08 7.12 8.34
C ALA A 264 -13.18 8.16 7.68
N CYS A 265 -12.16 7.73 6.92
CA CYS A 265 -11.30 8.60 6.14
C CYS A 265 -12.07 9.33 5.03
N ILE A 266 -12.85 8.61 4.23
CA ILE A 266 -13.65 9.16 3.13
C ILE A 266 -14.67 10.19 3.65
N ASP A 267 -15.39 9.90 4.73
CA ASP A 267 -16.36 10.80 5.34
C ASP A 267 -15.67 12.08 5.85
N ALA A 268 -14.51 11.94 6.54
CA ALA A 268 -13.74 13.08 7.01
C ALA A 268 -13.23 13.99 5.88
N ILE A 269 -12.83 13.40 4.74
CA ILE A 269 -12.44 14.14 3.54
C ILE A 269 -13.65 14.82 2.90
N THR A 270 -14.76 14.11 2.74
CA THR A 270 -15.99 14.60 2.11
C THR A 270 -16.59 15.77 2.88
N GLU A 271 -16.54 15.72 4.22
CA GLU A 271 -16.98 16.82 5.09
C GLU A 271 -15.96 18.00 5.15
N GLY A 272 -14.82 17.88 4.47
CA GLY A 272 -13.77 18.93 4.45
C GLY A 272 -13.08 19.12 5.80
N LEU A 273 -13.00 18.09 6.63
CA LEU A 273 -12.43 18.18 7.96
C LEU A 273 -10.91 18.07 7.96
N VAL A 274 -10.32 17.34 7.00
CA VAL A 274 -8.90 17.01 6.95
C VAL A 274 -8.14 17.82 5.89
N SER A 275 -6.86 17.98 6.11
CA SER A 275 -5.93 18.70 5.22
C SER A 275 -5.00 17.76 4.46
N SER A 276 -4.81 16.53 4.94
CA SER A 276 -4.09 15.43 4.27
C SER A 276 -4.53 14.09 4.81
N ALA A 277 -4.37 13.05 4.01
CA ALA A 277 -4.57 11.65 4.39
C ALA A 277 -3.50 10.80 3.70
N HIS A 278 -2.93 9.83 4.41
CA HIS A 278 -1.88 8.94 3.91
C HIS A 278 -2.00 7.55 4.50
N ASP A 279 -1.88 6.55 3.66
CA ASP A 279 -1.83 5.16 4.07
C ASP A 279 -0.57 4.87 4.93
N CYS A 280 -0.69 3.94 5.86
CA CYS A 280 0.43 3.47 6.67
C CYS A 280 0.65 1.98 6.39
N SER A 281 1.53 1.68 5.45
CA SER A 281 1.84 0.35 4.91
C SER A 281 3.31 -0.02 5.10
N GLU A 282 4.04 -0.32 4.02
CA GLU A 282 5.43 -0.77 4.10
C GLU A 282 6.34 0.25 4.80
N GLY A 283 7.20 -0.28 5.67
CA GLY A 283 8.09 0.52 6.51
C GLY A 283 7.43 1.09 7.76
N GLY A 284 6.12 0.88 7.94
CA GLY A 284 5.36 1.21 9.13
C GLY A 284 5.17 2.71 9.35
N ILE A 285 4.73 3.05 10.58
CA ILE A 285 4.32 4.42 10.92
C ILE A 285 5.46 5.44 10.79
N ALA A 286 6.71 5.04 11.03
CA ALA A 286 7.83 5.97 10.95
C ALA A 286 8.12 6.40 9.50
N VAL A 287 7.95 5.50 8.52
CA VAL A 287 8.06 5.81 7.10
C VAL A 287 6.89 6.67 6.66
N ALA A 288 5.65 6.28 6.97
CA ALA A 288 4.45 7.05 6.61
C ALA A 288 4.49 8.48 7.15
N LEU A 289 4.91 8.69 8.41
CA LEU A 289 5.10 10.03 8.98
C LEU A 289 6.19 10.84 8.25
N ALA A 290 7.27 10.18 7.80
CA ALA A 290 8.30 10.86 7.02
C ALA A 290 7.78 11.29 5.63
N GLU A 291 7.03 10.43 4.96
CA GLU A 291 6.41 10.71 3.66
C GLU A 291 5.37 11.84 3.75
N CYS A 292 4.58 11.88 4.82
CA CYS A 292 3.71 13.02 5.11
C CYS A 292 4.47 14.35 5.18
N CYS A 293 5.74 14.36 5.57
CA CYS A 293 6.58 15.57 5.60
C CYS A 293 7.11 15.99 4.21
N PHE A 294 6.96 15.18 3.16
CA PHE A 294 7.57 15.44 1.85
C PHE A 294 6.73 16.36 0.95
N ASN A 295 6.06 17.34 1.54
CA ASN A 295 5.34 18.35 0.77
C ASN A 295 6.27 19.02 -0.27
N PRO A 296 5.90 19.03 -1.57
CA PRO A 296 6.75 19.58 -2.60
C PRO A 296 6.87 21.12 -2.55
N GLN A 297 5.97 21.80 -1.84
CA GLN A 297 5.91 23.25 -1.79
C GLN A 297 6.47 23.83 -0.49
N ALA A 298 6.52 23.04 0.59
CA ALA A 298 6.96 23.52 1.91
C ALA A 298 7.62 22.38 2.70
N ALA A 299 8.70 22.68 3.41
CA ALA A 299 9.29 21.74 4.35
C ALA A 299 8.51 21.77 5.67
N LEU A 300 7.44 20.98 5.76
CA LEU A 300 6.65 20.84 6.98
C LEU A 300 7.01 19.54 7.70
N GLY A 301 7.51 19.68 8.93
CA GLY A 301 7.75 18.57 9.84
C GLY A 301 6.55 18.28 10.73
N ALA A 302 6.76 17.41 11.70
CA ALA A 302 5.78 17.12 12.74
C ALA A 302 6.47 16.67 14.02
N GLU A 303 5.81 16.89 15.15
CA GLU A 303 6.20 16.29 16.42
C GLU A 303 5.07 15.39 16.91
N VAL A 304 5.36 14.09 17.05
CA VAL A 304 4.40 13.07 17.47
C VAL A 304 4.94 12.25 18.64
N THR A 305 4.03 11.75 19.44
CA THR A 305 4.35 10.85 20.55
C THR A 305 3.55 9.56 20.42
N LEU A 306 4.24 8.44 20.38
CA LEU A 306 3.66 7.12 20.36
C LEU A 306 3.69 6.54 21.78
N ALA A 307 2.67 5.77 22.13
CA ALA A 307 2.68 5.00 23.37
C ALA A 307 3.82 3.97 23.32
N ALA A 308 4.49 3.73 24.44
CA ALA A 308 5.55 2.73 24.49
C ALA A 308 5.01 1.33 24.22
N GLY A 309 5.64 0.62 23.31
CA GLY A 309 5.36 -0.76 22.96
C GLY A 309 6.31 -1.76 23.63
N LYS A 310 6.26 -3.01 23.22
CA LYS A 310 7.15 -4.08 23.71
C LYS A 310 8.53 -4.00 23.05
N ARG A 311 8.55 -3.62 21.75
CA ARG A 311 9.76 -3.50 20.92
C ARG A 311 9.71 -2.21 20.13
N LEU A 312 10.82 -1.49 20.11
CA LEU A 312 10.91 -0.20 19.41
C LEU A 312 10.85 -0.36 17.87
N ASP A 313 11.55 -1.37 17.35
CA ASP A 313 11.52 -1.67 15.92
C ASP A 313 10.12 -2.08 15.44
N ALA A 314 9.40 -2.90 16.22
CA ALA A 314 8.05 -3.32 15.86
C ALA A 314 7.03 -2.16 15.94
N LEU A 315 7.18 -1.27 16.91
CA LEU A 315 6.34 -0.08 17.03
C LEU A 315 6.53 0.89 15.88
N LEU A 316 7.80 1.15 15.48
CA LEU A 316 8.14 2.15 14.46
C LEU A 316 8.01 1.63 13.02
N PHE A 317 8.39 0.38 12.79
CA PHE A 317 8.56 -0.23 11.47
C PHE A 317 7.67 -1.45 11.24
N GLY A 318 6.79 -1.79 12.20
CA GLY A 318 5.77 -2.82 12.01
C GLY A 318 4.73 -2.38 10.98
N GLU A 319 4.29 -3.33 10.16
CA GLU A 319 3.45 -3.08 8.97
C GLU A 319 2.01 -3.57 9.19
N SER A 320 1.49 -3.39 10.42
CA SER A 320 0.09 -3.74 10.73
C SER A 320 -0.87 -3.01 9.82
N GLN A 321 -1.94 -3.68 9.45
CA GLN A 321 -2.90 -3.22 8.46
C GLN A 321 -3.95 -2.24 9.03
N SER A 322 -4.80 -1.69 8.17
CA SER A 322 -5.94 -0.83 8.53
C SER A 322 -5.54 0.44 9.29
N ARG A 323 -4.55 1.17 8.78
CA ARG A 323 -4.03 2.39 9.39
C ARG A 323 -3.95 3.52 8.37
N ILE A 324 -4.43 4.70 8.75
CA ILE A 324 -4.36 5.94 7.94
C ILE A 324 -3.89 7.09 8.83
N LEU A 325 -2.92 7.87 8.37
CA LEU A 325 -2.52 9.13 8.98
C LEU A 325 -3.34 10.27 8.38
N LEU A 326 -3.94 11.07 9.24
CA LEU A 326 -4.67 12.29 8.87
C LEU A 326 -4.00 13.52 9.47
N SER A 327 -4.12 14.65 8.76
CA SER A 327 -3.89 15.96 9.39
C SER A 327 -5.15 16.80 9.34
N LEU A 328 -5.47 17.51 10.44
CA LEU A 328 -6.67 18.33 10.53
C LEU A 328 -6.53 19.45 11.56
N SER A 329 -7.30 20.54 11.37
CA SER A 329 -7.34 21.59 12.38
C SER A 329 -7.92 21.10 13.69
N LYS A 330 -7.42 21.59 14.82
CA LYS A 330 -7.91 21.22 16.15
C LYS A 330 -9.43 21.45 16.31
N ALA A 331 -9.97 22.44 15.60
CA ALA A 331 -11.42 22.74 15.64
C ALA A 331 -12.29 21.64 15.03
N ASN A 332 -11.71 20.84 14.11
CA ASN A 332 -12.43 19.76 13.44
C ASN A 332 -12.40 18.43 14.22
N LEU A 333 -11.52 18.31 15.24
CA LEU A 333 -11.37 17.05 15.99
C LEU A 333 -12.70 16.48 16.53
N PRO A 334 -13.60 17.28 17.16
CA PRO A 334 -14.86 16.70 17.67
C PRO A 334 -15.78 16.12 16.59
N LYS A 335 -15.68 16.62 15.35
CA LYS A 335 -16.44 16.07 14.22
C LYS A 335 -15.82 14.76 13.74
N LEU A 336 -14.48 14.69 13.67
CA LEU A 336 -13.79 13.45 13.36
C LEU A 336 -14.08 12.36 14.40
N GLU A 337 -14.07 12.71 15.69
CA GLU A 337 -14.42 11.78 16.77
C GLU A 337 -15.84 11.18 16.58
N LYS A 338 -16.79 12.02 16.17
CA LYS A 338 -18.16 11.56 15.87
C LYS A 338 -18.18 10.58 14.69
N ILE A 339 -17.49 10.90 13.57
CA ILE A 339 -17.38 10.01 12.42
C ILE A 339 -16.76 8.68 12.84
N CYS A 340 -15.65 8.70 13.58
CA CYS A 340 -14.97 7.48 14.05
C CYS A 340 -15.90 6.64 14.95
N GLN A 341 -16.70 7.26 15.80
CA GLN A 341 -17.68 6.56 16.63
C GLN A 341 -18.80 5.93 15.78
N GLU A 342 -19.32 6.66 14.76
CA GLU A 342 -20.38 6.17 13.87
C GLU A 342 -19.91 5.03 12.98
N ARG A 343 -18.63 5.01 12.62
CA ARG A 343 -18.00 3.98 11.78
C ARG A 343 -17.35 2.84 12.58
N ASP A 344 -17.31 2.91 13.89
CA ASP A 344 -16.55 1.98 14.75
C ASP A 344 -15.04 1.92 14.37
N ALA A 345 -14.50 3.05 13.95
CA ALA A 345 -13.11 3.19 13.54
C ALA A 345 -12.24 3.67 14.73
N PRO A 346 -11.26 2.88 15.20
CA PRO A 346 -10.33 3.33 16.23
C PRO A 346 -9.53 4.54 15.73
N PHE A 347 -9.21 5.48 16.62
CA PHE A 347 -8.34 6.59 16.29
C PHE A 347 -7.53 7.07 17.50
N SER A 348 -6.42 7.76 17.24
CA SER A 348 -5.62 8.42 18.26
C SER A 348 -4.97 9.71 17.74
N VAL A 349 -4.90 10.74 18.59
CA VAL A 349 -4.15 11.96 18.30
C VAL A 349 -2.70 11.73 18.68
N LEU A 350 -1.80 11.81 17.71
CA LEU A 350 -0.38 11.53 17.89
C LEU A 350 0.43 12.79 18.23
N GLY A 351 0.03 13.96 17.71
CA GLY A 351 0.80 15.19 17.85
C GLY A 351 0.35 16.28 16.91
N ALA A 352 1.29 17.08 16.41
CA ALA A 352 0.98 18.21 15.54
C ALA A 352 2.02 18.41 14.43
N VAL A 353 1.57 18.95 13.32
CA VAL A 353 2.37 19.42 12.18
C VAL A 353 3.07 20.74 12.56
N GLY A 354 4.38 20.85 12.30
CA GLY A 354 5.08 22.10 12.52
C GLY A 354 6.59 22.01 12.35
N GLY A 355 7.19 23.15 12.10
CA GLY A 355 8.62 23.27 11.88
C GLY A 355 9.13 22.52 10.65
N ASN A 356 10.42 22.21 10.62
CA ASN A 356 11.09 21.56 9.49
C ASN A 356 11.77 20.21 9.89
N ARG A 357 11.34 19.62 11.01
CA ARG A 357 11.88 18.36 11.53
C ARG A 357 10.76 17.38 11.80
N LEU A 358 11.02 16.12 11.55
CA LEU A 358 10.20 15.04 12.08
C LEU A 358 10.81 14.59 13.41
N LYS A 359 9.99 14.71 14.46
CA LYS A 359 10.30 14.19 15.79
C LYS A 359 9.29 13.12 16.14
N ILE A 360 9.76 11.91 16.40
CA ILE A 360 8.95 10.81 16.91
C ILE A 360 9.46 10.48 18.31
N ASN A 361 8.63 10.74 19.30
CA ASN A 361 8.88 10.37 20.68
C ASN A 361 8.16 9.05 20.98
N VAL A 362 8.78 8.19 21.81
CA VAL A 362 8.15 6.98 22.36
C VAL A 362 8.16 7.11 23.87
N GLY A 363 6.97 7.24 24.45
CA GLY A 363 6.86 7.65 25.84
C GLY A 363 7.47 9.04 26.05
N GLN A 364 8.57 9.12 26.82
CA GLN A 364 9.28 10.38 27.10
C GLN A 364 10.59 10.54 26.32
N ASP A 365 11.01 9.53 25.55
CA ASP A 365 12.28 9.52 24.85
C ASP A 365 12.10 9.92 23.38
N ALA A 366 13.01 10.77 22.88
CA ALA A 366 13.04 11.17 21.47
C ALA A 366 13.84 10.13 20.67
N GLU A 367 13.14 9.26 19.96
CA GLU A 367 13.73 8.16 19.20
C GLU A 367 14.17 8.59 17.79
N ILE A 368 13.40 9.46 17.15
CA ILE A 368 13.73 10.01 15.84
C ILE A 368 13.66 11.54 15.93
N ASN A 369 14.72 12.21 15.48
CA ASN A 369 14.77 13.67 15.38
C ASN A 369 15.64 14.05 14.17
N ALA A 370 15.03 14.19 13.00
CA ALA A 370 15.73 14.49 11.77
C ALA A 370 15.05 15.64 11.01
N THR A 371 15.81 16.43 10.26
CA THR A 371 15.22 17.42 9.37
C THR A 371 14.49 16.74 8.21
N VAL A 372 13.44 17.37 7.71
CA VAL A 372 12.72 16.87 6.51
C VAL A 372 13.69 16.69 5.33
N ALA A 373 14.65 17.61 5.17
CA ALA A 373 15.66 17.52 4.11
C ALA A 373 16.54 16.27 4.24
N GLU A 374 16.99 15.92 5.47
CA GLU A 374 17.79 14.72 5.73
C GLU A 374 17.03 13.42 5.43
N LEU A 375 15.72 13.41 5.64
CA LEU A 375 14.86 12.24 5.35
C LEU A 375 14.51 12.17 3.86
N ARG A 376 14.19 13.31 3.24
CA ARG A 376 13.80 13.39 1.83
C ARG A 376 14.93 13.03 0.88
N LYS A 377 16.18 13.37 1.23
CA LYS A 377 17.33 13.13 0.36
C LYS A 377 17.50 11.65 -0.02
N PRO A 378 17.66 10.68 0.92
CA PRO A 378 17.74 9.27 0.55
C PRO A 378 16.49 8.78 -0.20
N TRP A 379 15.29 9.27 0.15
CA TRP A 379 14.06 8.90 -0.50
C TRP A 379 14.01 9.34 -1.97
N SER A 380 14.42 10.56 -2.28
CA SER A 380 14.33 11.10 -3.65
C SER A 380 15.50 10.72 -4.55
N GLU A 381 16.69 10.45 -3.98
CA GLU A 381 17.91 10.21 -4.75
C GLU A 381 18.25 8.72 -4.93
N ALA A 382 17.64 7.80 -4.16
CA ALA A 382 17.98 6.38 -4.22
C ALA A 382 17.79 5.78 -5.62
N PHE A 383 16.58 5.90 -6.19
CA PHE A 383 16.27 5.31 -7.49
C PHE A 383 17.13 5.90 -8.63
N PRO A 384 17.25 7.24 -8.78
CA PRO A 384 18.17 7.81 -9.77
C PRO A 384 19.61 7.32 -9.64
N THR A 385 20.12 7.15 -8.42
CA THR A 385 21.48 6.66 -8.17
C THR A 385 21.67 5.22 -8.63
N TRP A 386 20.65 4.38 -8.55
CA TRP A 386 20.68 3.00 -9.04
C TRP A 386 20.64 2.90 -10.57
N MET A 387 20.11 3.93 -11.25
CA MET A 387 19.93 3.94 -12.72
C MET A 387 21.12 4.53 -13.48
N VAL A 388 22.17 4.99 -12.79
CA VAL A 388 23.43 5.49 -13.33
C VAL A 388 24.52 4.45 -13.10
#